data_b97aa1f527cd248fa76cdd8ff1f0b9f4
#
_entry.id   b97aa1f527cd248fa76cdd8ff1f0b9f4
#
_cell.length_a   1.000
_cell.length_b   1.000
_cell.length_c   1.000
_cell.angle_alpha   90.00
_cell.angle_beta   90.00
_cell.angle_gamma   90.00
#
_symmetry.space_group_name_H-M   'P 1'
#
loop_
_entity.id
_entity.type
_entity.pdbx_description
1 polymer ?
#
loop_
_entity_poly.entity_id
_entity_poly.type
_entity_poly.pdbx_seq_one_letter_code
_entity_poly.pdbx_strand_id
1 'polypeptide(L)'
;MNKAKTASSLLLLAALSSTLLSQGCASGESSDGKIHITMIQYKPEAVKAFEKIEERFNAAHDDIYLDIESPNEAMTVLKTRLIREDYPDIVGIGGDINYSNFLDAELFADISDLDVVSDIKPAYLQIDKDLEFIPQEGVYALPYAANAAGILYNKDMFDANGWEIPQTWSEFTELCETIKATGTNPLYFGYKDTWTCLAPWNALAVGLAPADVCSRVNSGDTTFKAEYREVADKIKELLDYAEPNPYAYSYNDACTAFARGESAMYPIGSYAVPQILSVNPDMNIDSFPFPANENEADNVLNSGIDLQFSVMK
;
A
#
# COMPACT_ATOMS: atom_id res chain seq x y z
N MET A 1 -54.08 62.40 -16.61
CA MET A 1 -54.62 61.00 -16.62
C MET A 1 -53.48 60.04 -16.54
N ASN A 2 -53.54 59.09 -15.60
CA ASN A 2 -52.71 57.94 -15.36
C ASN A 2 -51.29 58.13 -14.70
N LYS A 3 -51.35 58.36 -13.39
CA LYS A 3 -50.29 58.00 -12.44
C LYS A 3 -50.90 57.04 -11.41
N ALA A 4 -50.98 55.77 -11.68
CA ALA A 4 -51.38 54.75 -10.71
C ALA A 4 -51.26 53.37 -11.33
N LYS A 5 -50.01 52.90 -11.62
CA LYS A 5 -49.72 51.47 -11.93
C LYS A 5 -48.22 51.07 -11.69
N THR A 6 -47.54 51.70 -10.75
CA THR A 6 -46.13 51.39 -10.49
C THR A 6 -45.83 51.06 -9.03
N ALA A 7 -46.81 50.76 -8.20
CA ALA A 7 -46.60 50.49 -6.78
C ALA A 7 -46.81 48.99 -6.35
N SER A 8 -47.25 48.10 -7.26
CA SER A 8 -47.55 46.70 -6.88
C SER A 8 -46.52 45.67 -7.29
N SER A 9 -45.44 46.07 -7.99
CA SER A 9 -44.39 45.11 -8.45
C SER A 9 -43.13 45.09 -7.58
N LEU A 10 -43.00 45.97 -6.58
CA LEU A 10 -41.83 45.99 -5.70
C LEU A 10 -42.00 45.25 -4.35
N LEU A 11 -43.21 44.79 -4.03
CA LEU A 11 -43.46 44.06 -2.77
C LEU A 11 -43.45 42.53 -2.90
N LEU A 12 -43.30 41.97 -4.12
CA LEU A 12 -43.17 40.52 -4.35
C LEU A 12 -41.74 40.05 -4.50
N LEU A 13 -40.73 40.92 -4.56
CA LEU A 13 -39.30 40.54 -4.65
C LEU A 13 -38.58 40.52 -3.29
N ALA A 14 -39.22 40.97 -2.22
CA ALA A 14 -38.61 41.00 -0.88
C ALA A 14 -38.98 39.79 -0.01
N ALA A 15 -39.87 38.90 -0.48
CA ALA A 15 -40.27 37.70 0.28
C ALA A 15 -39.63 36.39 -0.20
N LEU A 16 -38.77 36.43 -1.24
CA LEU A 16 -38.04 35.24 -1.75
C LEU A 16 -36.53 35.21 -1.39
N SER A 17 -36.03 36.15 -0.60
CA SER A 17 -34.61 36.24 -0.26
C SER A 17 -34.29 35.87 1.19
N SER A 18 -35.20 35.27 1.95
CA SER A 18 -34.97 34.91 3.36
C SER A 18 -35.03 33.39 3.67
N THR A 19 -35.01 32.53 2.65
CA THR A 19 -35.03 31.06 2.88
C THR A 19 -33.80 30.31 2.28
N LEU A 20 -32.69 31.02 2.04
CA LEU A 20 -31.47 30.41 1.48
C LEU A 20 -30.25 30.59 2.38
N LEU A 21 -30.43 30.51 3.69
CA LEU A 21 -29.30 30.55 4.64
C LEU A 21 -29.58 29.62 5.84
N SER A 22 -29.78 28.33 5.57
CA SER A 22 -29.61 27.26 6.55
C SER A 22 -29.57 25.89 5.86
N GLN A 23 -28.65 25.72 4.93
CA GLN A 23 -28.11 24.40 4.63
C GLN A 23 -26.64 24.40 5.10
N GLY A 24 -26.49 24.49 6.43
CA GLY A 24 -25.29 24.01 7.11
C GLY A 24 -25.37 22.50 7.14
N CYS A 25 -24.28 21.87 6.79
CA CYS A 25 -23.87 20.48 7.07
C CYS A 25 -24.99 19.58 7.60
N ALA A 26 -25.76 18.98 6.74
CA ALA A 26 -26.49 17.78 7.09
C ALA A 26 -25.51 16.64 6.93
N SER A 27 -24.89 16.17 8.05
CA SER A 27 -24.48 14.78 8.19
C SER A 27 -25.65 13.95 7.70
N GLY A 28 -25.43 13.15 6.62
CA GLY A 28 -26.50 12.44 5.96
C GLY A 28 -27.16 11.41 6.88
N GLU A 29 -28.27 11.79 7.50
CA GLU A 29 -29.23 10.79 7.95
C GLU A 29 -29.82 10.18 6.67
N SER A 30 -29.50 8.93 6.44
CA SER A 30 -30.08 8.16 5.35
C SER A 30 -31.56 7.89 5.63
N SER A 31 -32.34 7.54 4.60
CA SER A 31 -33.76 7.25 4.70
C SER A 31 -34.11 6.07 5.61
N ASP A 32 -33.10 5.30 6.08
CA ASP A 32 -33.22 4.14 6.97
C ASP A 32 -32.93 4.47 8.46
N GLY A 33 -32.57 5.72 8.76
CA GLY A 33 -32.33 6.21 10.13
C GLY A 33 -30.99 5.76 10.72
N LYS A 34 -30.07 5.22 9.90
CA LYS A 34 -28.71 4.81 10.31
C LYS A 34 -27.68 5.90 9.98
N ILE A 35 -26.60 5.92 10.75
CA ILE A 35 -25.39 6.66 10.39
C ILE A 35 -24.65 5.84 9.32
N HIS A 36 -24.44 6.41 8.15
CA HIS A 36 -23.67 5.77 7.09
C HIS A 36 -22.23 6.22 7.15
N ILE A 37 -21.32 5.24 7.19
CA ILE A 37 -19.86 5.41 7.13
C ILE A 37 -19.36 4.77 5.84
N THR A 38 -18.65 5.56 5.04
CA THR A 38 -18.05 5.09 3.79
C THR A 38 -16.56 4.89 3.96
N MET A 39 -16.06 3.79 3.43
CA MET A 39 -14.64 3.47 3.44
C MET A 39 -14.18 3.09 2.04
N ILE A 40 -13.01 3.56 1.63
CA ILE A 40 -12.31 3.07 0.44
C ILE A 40 -11.02 2.35 0.85
N GLN A 41 -10.78 1.16 0.30
CA GLN A 41 -9.53 0.42 0.51
C GLN A 41 -8.88 0.06 -0.83
N TYR A 42 -7.55 -0.11 -0.85
CA TYR A 42 -6.78 -0.18 -2.10
C TYR A 42 -6.19 -1.57 -2.42
N LYS A 43 -6.35 -2.56 -1.55
CA LYS A 43 -5.75 -3.90 -1.71
C LYS A 43 -6.69 -4.86 -2.45
N PRO A 44 -6.39 -5.24 -3.72
CA PRO A 44 -7.22 -6.18 -4.47
C PRO A 44 -7.24 -7.59 -3.85
N GLU A 45 -6.14 -8.02 -3.22
CA GLU A 45 -6.05 -9.31 -2.54
C GLU A 45 -6.86 -9.37 -1.25
N ALA A 46 -7.25 -8.23 -0.67
CA ALA A 46 -8.01 -8.15 0.57
C ALA A 46 -9.53 -8.00 0.37
N VAL A 47 -10.03 -7.84 -0.85
CA VAL A 47 -11.46 -7.60 -1.15
C VAL A 47 -12.37 -8.56 -0.40
N LYS A 48 -12.14 -9.88 -0.51
CA LYS A 48 -12.98 -10.88 0.18
C LYS A 48 -12.91 -10.79 1.71
N ALA A 49 -11.81 -10.28 2.27
CA ALA A 49 -11.70 -10.08 3.70
C ALA A 49 -12.53 -8.87 4.13
N PHE A 50 -12.47 -7.78 3.37
CA PHE A 50 -13.25 -6.57 3.64
C PHE A 50 -14.76 -6.78 3.44
N GLU A 51 -15.19 -7.53 2.42
CA GLU A 51 -16.60 -7.94 2.28
C GLU A 51 -17.13 -8.64 3.54
N LYS A 52 -16.33 -9.55 4.13
CA LYS A 52 -16.70 -10.22 5.39
C LYS A 52 -16.68 -9.29 6.61
N ILE A 53 -15.77 -8.31 6.63
CA ILE A 53 -15.70 -7.32 7.70
C ILE A 53 -16.96 -6.45 7.66
N GLU A 54 -17.32 -5.94 6.47
CA GLU A 54 -18.52 -5.17 6.23
C GLU A 54 -19.79 -5.93 6.65
N GLU A 55 -19.94 -7.17 6.18
CA GLU A 55 -21.08 -8.03 6.54
C GLU A 55 -21.19 -8.20 8.07
N ARG A 56 -20.07 -8.51 8.75
CA ARG A 56 -20.05 -8.71 10.21
C ARG A 56 -20.32 -7.45 10.97
N PHE A 57 -19.74 -6.32 10.53
CA PHE A 57 -19.96 -5.03 11.15
C PHE A 57 -21.43 -4.64 11.07
N ASN A 58 -22.01 -4.70 9.88
CA ASN A 58 -23.41 -4.34 9.64
C ASN A 58 -24.40 -5.28 10.34
N ALA A 59 -24.02 -6.54 10.56
CA ALA A 59 -24.84 -7.48 11.35
C ALA A 59 -24.76 -7.22 12.87
N ALA A 60 -23.70 -6.58 13.34
CA ALA A 60 -23.48 -6.29 14.76
C ALA A 60 -23.99 -4.91 15.21
N HIS A 61 -24.29 -4.00 14.27
CA HIS A 61 -24.69 -2.61 14.56
C HIS A 61 -26.01 -2.28 13.87
N ASP A 62 -27.00 -1.90 14.70
CA ASP A 62 -28.34 -1.55 14.19
C ASP A 62 -28.44 -0.05 13.80
N ASP A 63 -27.58 0.79 14.34
CA ASP A 63 -27.59 2.24 14.23
C ASP A 63 -26.52 2.80 13.28
N ILE A 64 -25.57 1.97 12.86
CA ILE A 64 -24.48 2.36 11.95
C ILE A 64 -24.49 1.38 10.76
N TYR A 65 -24.23 1.91 9.57
CA TYR A 65 -24.02 1.13 8.36
C TYR A 65 -22.66 1.49 7.76
N LEU A 66 -21.80 0.50 7.62
CA LEU A 66 -20.49 0.62 6.98
C LEU A 66 -20.59 0.13 5.53
N ASP A 67 -20.12 0.95 4.59
CA ASP A 67 -20.01 0.63 3.16
C ASP A 67 -18.53 0.67 2.76
N ILE A 68 -17.98 -0.47 2.33
CA ILE A 68 -16.56 -0.60 1.98
C ILE A 68 -16.38 -0.74 0.47
N GLU A 69 -15.87 0.28 -0.16
CA GLU A 69 -15.53 0.27 -1.57
C GLU A 69 -14.12 -0.29 -1.80
N SER A 70 -13.99 -1.22 -2.74
CA SER A 70 -12.72 -1.85 -3.15
C SER A 70 -12.52 -1.72 -4.68
N PRO A 71 -12.44 -0.51 -5.23
CA PRO A 71 -12.38 -0.33 -6.67
C PRO A 71 -11.01 -0.71 -7.24
N ASN A 72 -11.00 -1.15 -8.49
CA ASN A 72 -9.75 -1.20 -9.24
C ASN A 72 -9.16 0.22 -9.32
N GLU A 73 -7.84 0.34 -9.25
CA GLU A 73 -7.14 1.63 -9.23
C GLU A 73 -7.64 2.56 -8.10
N ALA A 74 -7.87 2.02 -6.90
CA ALA A 74 -8.48 2.71 -5.76
C ALA A 74 -7.83 4.08 -5.46
N MET A 75 -6.50 4.19 -5.59
CA MET A 75 -5.80 5.46 -5.38
C MET A 75 -6.15 6.52 -6.44
N THR A 76 -6.42 6.13 -7.68
CA THR A 76 -6.89 7.04 -8.74
C THR A 76 -8.33 7.46 -8.49
N VAL A 77 -9.18 6.53 -8.06
CA VAL A 77 -10.57 6.80 -7.67
C VAL A 77 -10.60 7.77 -6.49
N LEU A 78 -9.84 7.47 -5.41
CA LEU A 78 -9.75 8.32 -4.23
C LEU A 78 -9.31 9.75 -4.59
N LYS A 79 -8.20 9.92 -5.33
CA LYS A 79 -7.72 11.25 -5.76
C LYS A 79 -8.77 11.99 -6.59
N THR A 80 -9.55 11.28 -7.42
CA THR A 80 -10.63 11.88 -8.20
C THR A 80 -11.80 12.35 -7.31
N ARG A 81 -12.16 11.55 -6.29
CA ARG A 81 -13.19 11.93 -5.29
C ARG A 81 -12.74 13.15 -4.50
N LEU A 82 -11.48 13.19 -4.03
CA LEU A 82 -10.93 14.33 -3.29
C LEU A 82 -11.02 15.64 -4.10
N ILE A 83 -10.70 15.60 -5.41
CA ILE A 83 -10.83 16.78 -6.29
C ILE A 83 -12.29 17.27 -6.40
N ARG A 84 -13.26 16.36 -6.24
CA ARG A 84 -14.70 16.68 -6.29
C ARG A 84 -15.29 17.01 -4.94
N GLU A 85 -14.47 17.08 -3.89
CA GLU A 85 -14.91 17.26 -2.51
C GLU A 85 -15.89 16.16 -2.04
N ASP A 86 -15.77 14.95 -2.63
CA ASP A 86 -16.52 13.74 -2.27
C ASP A 86 -15.62 12.84 -1.42
N TYR A 87 -15.51 13.15 -0.13
CA TYR A 87 -14.61 12.47 0.80
C TYR A 87 -15.28 11.20 1.33
N PRO A 88 -14.60 10.03 1.32
CA PRO A 88 -15.00 8.92 2.16
C PRO A 88 -14.72 9.28 3.64
N ASP A 89 -15.38 8.62 4.58
CA ASP A 89 -15.11 8.84 6.01
C ASP A 89 -13.80 8.19 6.44
N ILE A 90 -13.47 7.02 5.86
CA ILE A 90 -12.26 6.25 6.18
C ILE A 90 -11.54 5.90 4.88
N VAL A 91 -10.22 5.97 4.91
CA VAL A 91 -9.36 5.45 3.85
C VAL A 91 -8.45 4.36 4.37
N GLY A 92 -8.41 3.22 3.66
CA GLY A 92 -7.43 2.15 3.86
C GLY A 92 -6.30 2.32 2.85
N ILE A 93 -5.12 2.71 3.32
CA ILE A 93 -3.94 2.98 2.51
C ILE A 93 -2.69 2.33 3.10
N GLY A 94 -1.58 2.33 2.35
CA GLY A 94 -0.28 1.90 2.86
C GLY A 94 0.46 2.99 3.62
N GLY A 95 1.46 2.61 4.40
CA GLY A 95 2.44 3.54 4.97
C GLY A 95 3.45 3.93 3.89
N ASP A 96 3.06 4.82 2.99
CA ASP A 96 3.82 5.23 1.82
C ASP A 96 3.66 6.73 1.51
N ILE A 97 4.21 7.17 0.38
CA ILE A 97 4.16 8.56 -0.08
C ILE A 97 2.72 9.10 -0.25
N ASN A 98 1.71 8.25 -0.46
CA ASN A 98 0.33 8.72 -0.54
C ASN A 98 -0.16 9.18 0.83
N TYR A 99 0.17 8.43 1.90
CA TYR A 99 -0.08 8.87 3.28
C TYR A 99 0.56 10.22 3.55
N SER A 100 1.86 10.37 3.24
CA SER A 100 2.59 11.63 3.42
C SER A 100 1.93 12.81 2.71
N ASN A 101 1.53 12.62 1.45
CA ASN A 101 0.88 13.65 0.64
C ASN A 101 -0.50 14.05 1.18
N PHE A 102 -1.30 13.08 1.64
CA PHE A 102 -2.64 13.37 2.17
C PHE A 102 -2.57 14.03 3.54
N LEU A 103 -1.60 13.63 4.37
CA LEU A 103 -1.34 14.28 5.64
C LEU A 103 -0.87 15.72 5.47
N ASP A 104 0.08 15.98 4.54
CA ASP A 104 0.57 17.33 4.22
C ASP A 104 -0.54 18.24 3.67
N ALA A 105 -1.52 17.65 2.97
CA ALA A 105 -2.73 18.33 2.52
C ALA A 105 -3.79 18.51 3.63
N GLU A 106 -3.46 18.17 4.87
CA GLU A 106 -4.33 18.28 6.06
C GLU A 106 -5.67 17.52 5.95
N LEU A 107 -5.71 16.43 5.19
CA LEU A 107 -6.93 15.67 4.94
C LEU A 107 -7.33 14.72 6.08
N PHE A 108 -6.40 14.37 6.97
CA PHE A 108 -6.63 13.38 8.02
C PHE A 108 -6.97 14.02 9.37
N ALA A 109 -7.91 13.43 10.07
CA ALA A 109 -8.25 13.76 11.44
C ALA A 109 -7.20 13.18 12.40
N ASP A 110 -6.92 13.91 13.49
CA ASP A 110 -6.13 13.39 14.60
C ASP A 110 -6.97 12.37 15.38
N ILE A 111 -6.45 11.15 15.52
CA ILE A 111 -7.07 10.02 16.23
C ILE A 111 -6.32 9.64 17.50
N SER A 112 -5.47 10.50 18.01
CA SER A 112 -4.63 10.25 19.20
C SER A 112 -5.43 9.88 20.45
N ASP A 113 -6.69 10.29 20.55
CA ASP A 113 -7.59 10.06 21.66
C ASP A 113 -8.32 8.71 21.62
N LEU A 114 -8.15 7.95 20.55
CA LEU A 114 -8.73 6.61 20.45
C LEU A 114 -7.93 5.59 21.26
N ASP A 115 -8.60 4.86 22.14
CA ASP A 115 -7.98 3.84 23.00
C ASP A 115 -7.18 2.80 22.21
N VAL A 116 -7.65 2.45 21.01
CA VAL A 116 -7.03 1.46 20.12
C VAL A 116 -5.61 1.86 19.66
N VAL A 117 -5.26 3.14 19.68
CA VAL A 117 -3.90 3.61 19.36
C VAL A 117 -2.87 2.99 20.29
N SER A 118 -3.24 2.77 21.57
CA SER A 118 -2.36 2.14 22.57
C SER A 118 -2.07 0.66 22.29
N ASP A 119 -2.87 -0.01 21.46
CA ASP A 119 -2.68 -1.41 21.07
C ASP A 119 -1.68 -1.56 19.92
N ILE A 120 -1.35 -0.46 19.24
CA ILE A 120 -0.41 -0.47 18.11
C ILE A 120 1.03 -0.50 18.64
N LYS A 121 1.85 -1.37 18.06
CA LYS A 121 3.29 -1.43 18.40
C LYS A 121 3.95 -0.08 18.11
N PRO A 122 4.68 0.52 19.06
CA PRO A 122 5.30 1.84 18.88
C PRO A 122 6.19 1.97 17.63
N ALA A 123 6.82 0.86 17.20
CA ALA A 123 7.66 0.86 16.00
C ALA A 123 6.88 1.21 14.73
N TYR A 124 5.62 0.79 14.61
CA TYR A 124 4.79 1.13 13.45
C TYR A 124 4.24 2.55 13.51
N LEU A 125 3.89 3.05 14.70
CA LEU A 125 3.55 4.47 14.87
C LEU A 125 4.76 5.36 14.54
N GLN A 126 5.99 4.90 14.84
CA GLN A 126 7.19 5.64 14.49
C GLN A 126 7.43 5.67 12.97
N ILE A 127 7.11 4.58 12.24
CA ILE A 127 7.20 4.58 10.76
C ILE A 127 6.28 5.66 10.17
N ASP A 128 5.05 5.82 10.67
CA ASP A 128 4.16 6.89 10.22
C ASP A 128 4.74 8.27 10.52
N LYS A 129 5.36 8.44 11.69
CA LYS A 129 6.05 9.69 12.04
C LYS A 129 7.23 10.00 11.09
N ASP A 130 7.98 8.99 10.71
CA ASP A 130 9.12 9.13 9.79
C ASP A 130 8.66 9.44 8.34
N LEU A 131 7.40 9.18 8.02
CA LEU A 131 6.78 9.51 6.73
C LEU A 131 6.21 10.95 6.68
N GLU A 132 6.11 11.65 7.78
CA GLU A 132 5.60 13.02 7.83
C GLU A 132 6.60 13.98 7.16
N PHE A 133 6.15 14.78 6.19
CA PHE A 133 7.01 15.83 5.60
C PHE A 133 7.31 16.94 6.60
N ILE A 134 6.33 17.28 7.41
CA ILE A 134 6.43 18.22 8.52
C ILE A 134 5.98 17.48 9.78
N PRO A 135 6.86 17.27 10.78
CA PRO A 135 6.50 16.58 12.00
C PRO A 135 5.28 17.20 12.70
N GLN A 136 4.32 16.36 13.07
CA GLN A 136 3.10 16.72 13.77
C GLN A 136 3.00 15.95 15.09
N GLU A 137 2.28 16.46 16.09
CA GLU A 137 2.16 15.78 17.39
C GLU A 137 1.10 14.67 17.38
N GLY A 138 0.05 14.78 16.54
CA GLY A 138 -1.09 13.86 16.50
C GLY A 138 -0.75 12.49 15.93
N VAL A 139 -1.70 11.57 15.98
CA VAL A 139 -1.72 10.27 15.28
C VAL A 139 -2.77 10.35 14.19
N TYR A 140 -2.40 10.08 12.95
CA TYR A 140 -3.26 10.31 11.78
C TYR A 140 -3.55 9.03 11.00
N ALA A 141 -2.98 7.92 11.43
CA ALA A 141 -3.29 6.61 10.89
C ALA A 141 -3.18 5.52 11.96
N LEU A 142 -3.91 4.44 11.75
CA LEU A 142 -3.92 3.25 12.59
C LEU A 142 -3.35 2.07 11.78
N PRO A 143 -2.04 1.77 11.86
CA PRO A 143 -1.45 0.60 11.25
C PRO A 143 -2.05 -0.69 11.81
N TYR A 144 -2.51 -1.60 10.94
CA TYR A 144 -3.07 -2.87 11.40
C TYR A 144 -2.47 -4.10 10.69
N ALA A 145 -1.79 -3.91 9.57
CA ALA A 145 -1.09 -4.97 8.86
C ALA A 145 0.30 -4.51 8.43
N ALA A 146 1.30 -5.36 8.68
CA ALA A 146 2.66 -5.19 8.21
C ALA A 146 2.96 -6.18 7.09
N ASN A 147 3.87 -5.81 6.20
CA ASN A 147 4.43 -6.71 5.21
C ASN A 147 5.90 -7.00 5.49
N ALA A 148 6.42 -8.01 4.80
CA ALA A 148 7.85 -8.27 4.70
C ALA A 148 8.17 -8.47 3.21
N ALA A 149 9.22 -7.81 2.73
CA ALA A 149 9.71 -7.98 1.38
C ALA A 149 11.08 -8.68 1.39
N GLY A 150 11.20 -9.68 0.54
CA GLY A 150 12.38 -10.52 0.39
C GLY A 150 12.21 -11.36 -0.87
N ILE A 151 12.42 -12.66 -0.74
CA ILE A 151 12.24 -13.61 -1.83
C ILE A 151 11.25 -14.68 -1.40
N LEU A 152 10.14 -14.79 -2.13
CA LEU A 152 9.26 -15.95 -2.07
C LEU A 152 9.88 -17.07 -2.92
N TYR A 153 9.81 -18.31 -2.46
CA TYR A 153 10.30 -19.45 -3.23
C TYR A 153 9.32 -20.64 -3.20
N ASN A 154 9.37 -21.43 -4.27
CA ASN A 154 8.62 -22.67 -4.39
C ASN A 154 9.37 -23.78 -3.64
N LYS A 155 8.89 -24.11 -2.45
CA LYS A 155 9.52 -25.08 -1.55
C LYS A 155 9.62 -26.47 -2.17
N ASP A 156 8.58 -26.91 -2.89
CA ASP A 156 8.57 -28.22 -3.52
C ASP A 156 9.65 -28.34 -4.61
N MET A 157 9.92 -27.24 -5.34
CA MET A 157 11.01 -27.20 -6.31
C MET A 157 12.39 -27.24 -5.64
N PHE A 158 12.56 -26.53 -4.51
CA PHE A 158 13.78 -26.54 -3.73
C PHE A 158 14.05 -27.95 -3.18
N ASP A 159 13.06 -28.56 -2.53
CA ASP A 159 13.15 -29.90 -1.96
C ASP A 159 13.46 -30.96 -3.05
N ALA A 160 12.76 -30.90 -4.20
CA ALA A 160 12.95 -31.84 -5.30
C ALA A 160 14.34 -31.79 -5.95
N ASN A 161 14.99 -30.62 -5.96
CA ASN A 161 16.29 -30.41 -6.57
C ASN A 161 17.44 -30.33 -5.56
N GLY A 162 17.15 -30.37 -4.26
CA GLY A 162 18.13 -30.24 -3.20
C GLY A 162 18.79 -28.85 -3.15
N TRP A 163 18.03 -27.81 -3.53
CA TRP A 163 18.50 -26.42 -3.42
C TRP A 163 18.39 -25.94 -1.98
N GLU A 164 19.43 -25.25 -1.53
CA GLU A 164 19.49 -24.68 -0.19
C GLU A 164 19.20 -23.17 -0.21
N ILE A 165 18.71 -22.64 0.92
CA ILE A 165 18.46 -21.19 1.07
C ILE A 165 19.81 -20.47 1.16
N PRO A 166 20.10 -19.54 0.24
CA PRO A 166 21.35 -18.80 0.22
C PRO A 166 21.42 -17.79 1.37
N GLN A 167 22.59 -17.67 1.98
CA GLN A 167 22.83 -16.75 3.10
C GLN A 167 23.62 -15.50 2.67
N THR A 168 24.28 -15.55 1.51
CA THR A 168 25.09 -14.46 0.96
C THR A 168 24.70 -14.14 -0.48
N TRP A 169 25.09 -12.94 -0.96
CA TRP A 169 24.85 -12.57 -2.35
C TRP A 169 25.52 -13.53 -3.33
N SER A 170 26.76 -13.94 -3.06
CA SER A 170 27.47 -14.90 -3.89
C SER A 170 26.75 -16.24 -3.96
N GLU A 171 26.29 -16.79 -2.83
CA GLU A 171 25.49 -18.03 -2.82
C GLU A 171 24.16 -17.87 -3.57
N PHE A 172 23.51 -16.70 -3.47
CA PHE A 172 22.28 -16.43 -4.18
C PHE A 172 22.46 -16.40 -5.70
N THR A 173 23.51 -15.75 -6.18
CA THR A 173 23.81 -15.72 -7.62
C THR A 173 24.24 -17.10 -8.14
N GLU A 174 24.98 -17.88 -7.36
CA GLU A 174 25.34 -19.28 -7.69
C GLU A 174 24.08 -20.17 -7.74
N LEU A 175 23.14 -19.99 -6.81
CA LEU A 175 21.84 -20.66 -6.86
C LEU A 175 21.06 -20.29 -8.12
N CYS A 176 21.02 -19.01 -8.48
CA CYS A 176 20.35 -18.56 -9.70
C CYS A 176 20.98 -19.21 -10.96
N GLU A 177 22.30 -19.29 -11.07
CA GLU A 177 22.99 -20.00 -12.16
C GLU A 177 22.63 -21.49 -12.16
N THR A 178 22.60 -22.13 -10.99
CA THR A 178 22.23 -23.54 -10.84
C THR A 178 20.81 -23.81 -11.33
N ILE A 179 19.84 -22.96 -10.92
CA ILE A 179 18.43 -23.07 -11.35
C ILE A 179 18.33 -22.86 -12.85
N LYS A 180 18.98 -21.82 -13.39
CA LYS A 180 19.00 -21.50 -14.82
C LYS A 180 19.54 -22.63 -15.69
N ALA A 181 20.55 -23.37 -15.19
CA ALA A 181 21.10 -24.53 -15.86
C ALA A 181 20.10 -25.70 -16.00
N THR A 182 19.05 -25.76 -15.17
CA THR A 182 17.96 -26.75 -15.32
C THR A 182 16.95 -26.38 -16.40
N GLY A 183 17.00 -25.16 -16.95
CA GLY A 183 16.03 -24.63 -17.89
C GLY A 183 14.83 -23.93 -17.23
N THR A 184 14.85 -23.78 -15.90
CA THR A 184 13.85 -23.04 -15.12
C THR A 184 14.28 -21.58 -14.99
N ASN A 185 13.35 -20.63 -15.03
CA ASN A 185 13.67 -19.25 -14.67
C ASN A 185 14.00 -19.18 -13.16
N PRO A 186 15.17 -18.67 -12.78
CA PRO A 186 15.45 -18.45 -11.36
C PRO A 186 14.47 -17.49 -10.71
N LEU A 187 14.21 -16.35 -11.37
CA LEU A 187 13.36 -15.27 -10.90
C LEU A 187 12.22 -14.98 -11.88
N TYR A 188 11.16 -14.38 -11.37
CA TYR A 188 10.10 -13.78 -12.18
C TYR A 188 9.77 -12.38 -11.67
N PHE A 189 9.52 -11.43 -12.58
CA PHE A 189 9.22 -10.05 -12.24
C PHE A 189 7.95 -9.56 -12.93
N GLY A 190 7.22 -8.67 -12.26
CA GLY A 190 6.00 -8.03 -12.79
C GLY A 190 6.22 -6.56 -13.14
N TYR A 191 7.33 -6.21 -13.76
CA TYR A 191 7.83 -4.82 -13.91
C TYR A 191 7.02 -3.94 -14.87
N LYS A 192 6.02 -4.50 -15.55
CA LYS A 192 5.00 -3.70 -16.23
C LYS A 192 4.25 -2.81 -15.22
N ASP A 193 4.00 -3.33 -14.03
CA ASP A 193 3.49 -2.56 -12.91
C ASP A 193 4.68 -2.00 -12.12
N THR A 194 5.06 -0.77 -12.38
CA THR A 194 6.33 -0.16 -11.92
C THR A 194 6.54 -0.20 -10.41
N TRP A 195 5.46 -0.22 -9.61
CA TRP A 195 5.55 -0.34 -8.16
C TRP A 195 6.22 -1.65 -7.70
N THR A 196 6.14 -2.74 -8.49
CA THR A 196 6.76 -4.03 -8.13
C THR A 196 8.28 -3.96 -8.08
N CYS A 197 8.89 -2.97 -8.75
CA CYS A 197 10.33 -2.72 -8.66
C CYS A 197 10.77 -2.31 -7.25
N LEU A 198 9.86 -1.77 -6.43
CA LEU A 198 10.17 -1.31 -5.08
C LEU A 198 10.43 -2.47 -4.11
N ALA A 199 9.83 -3.64 -4.31
CA ALA A 199 10.00 -4.77 -3.40
C ALA A 199 11.48 -5.23 -3.35
N PRO A 200 12.12 -5.65 -4.46
CA PRO A 200 13.54 -6.02 -4.43
C PRO A 200 14.45 -4.82 -4.16
N TRP A 201 14.10 -3.61 -4.63
CA TRP A 201 14.88 -2.40 -4.35
C TRP A 201 14.98 -2.14 -2.86
N ASN A 202 13.84 -2.07 -2.16
CA ASN A 202 13.80 -1.78 -0.73
C ASN A 202 14.45 -2.90 0.08
N ALA A 203 14.23 -4.17 -0.31
CA ALA A 203 14.82 -5.32 0.36
C ALA A 203 16.37 -5.33 0.28
N LEU A 204 16.93 -4.86 -0.82
CA LEU A 204 18.39 -4.66 -0.95
C LEU A 204 18.84 -3.39 -0.23
N ALA A 205 18.09 -2.29 -0.35
CA ALA A 205 18.50 -1.00 0.18
C ALA A 205 18.64 -0.98 1.70
N VAL A 206 17.76 -1.67 2.43
CA VAL A 206 17.82 -1.74 3.90
C VAL A 206 19.07 -2.48 4.41
N GLY A 207 19.64 -3.38 3.60
CA GLY A 207 20.87 -4.11 3.93
C GLY A 207 22.16 -3.43 3.44
N LEU A 208 22.08 -2.57 2.42
CA LEU A 208 23.24 -2.01 1.73
C LEU A 208 23.47 -0.52 2.00
N ALA A 209 22.41 0.25 2.22
CA ALA A 209 22.51 1.67 2.48
C ALA A 209 22.53 1.96 3.99
N PRO A 210 23.18 3.07 4.42
CA PRO A 210 23.11 3.51 5.80
C PRO A 210 21.68 3.81 6.25
N ALA A 211 21.33 3.46 7.49
CA ALA A 211 19.98 3.69 8.02
C ALA A 211 19.57 5.17 8.03
N ASP A 212 20.54 6.09 8.09
CA ASP A 212 20.35 7.54 8.09
C ASP A 212 20.48 8.18 6.69
N VAL A 213 20.44 7.38 5.62
CA VAL A 213 20.66 7.86 4.24
C VAL A 213 19.78 9.06 3.86
N CYS A 214 18.49 9.01 4.21
CA CYS A 214 17.56 10.10 3.88
C CYS A 214 17.93 11.40 4.59
N SER A 215 18.27 11.37 5.88
CA SER A 215 18.66 12.58 6.63
C SER A 215 19.98 13.15 6.13
N ARG A 216 20.95 12.30 5.77
CA ARG A 216 22.23 12.72 5.18
C ARG A 216 22.08 13.31 3.79
N VAL A 217 21.15 12.82 2.98
CA VAL A 217 20.83 13.43 1.68
C VAL A 217 20.13 14.78 1.89
N ASN A 218 19.20 14.87 2.83
CA ASN A 218 18.50 16.12 3.14
C ASN A 218 19.44 17.22 3.69
N SER A 219 20.46 16.84 4.48
CA SER A 219 21.49 17.79 4.96
C SER A 219 22.53 18.16 3.89
N GLY A 220 22.58 17.43 2.77
CA GLY A 220 23.55 17.66 1.71
C GLY A 220 24.89 16.94 1.93
N ASP A 221 24.99 16.06 2.94
CA ASP A 221 26.22 15.33 3.25
C ASP A 221 26.53 14.22 2.23
N THR A 222 25.51 13.76 1.51
CA THR A 222 25.64 12.74 0.47
C THR A 222 24.56 12.88 -0.60
N THR A 223 24.47 11.91 -1.51
CA THR A 223 23.43 11.85 -2.54
C THR A 223 22.88 10.43 -2.66
N PHE A 224 21.60 10.26 -3.01
CA PHE A 224 21.04 8.94 -3.32
C PHE A 224 21.83 8.19 -4.39
N LYS A 225 22.39 8.91 -5.37
CA LYS A 225 23.24 8.29 -6.41
C LYS A 225 24.50 7.64 -5.83
N ALA A 226 25.07 8.20 -4.79
CA ALA A 226 26.27 7.63 -4.14
C ALA A 226 25.88 6.42 -3.28
N GLU A 227 24.88 6.58 -2.42
CA GLU A 227 24.51 5.60 -1.41
C GLU A 227 23.76 4.39 -2.00
N TYR A 228 22.97 4.55 -3.08
CA TYR A 228 22.21 3.49 -3.73
C TYR A 228 22.86 2.91 -4.98
N ARG A 229 24.14 3.21 -5.23
CA ARG A 229 24.84 2.68 -6.42
C ARG A 229 24.88 1.17 -6.41
N GLU A 230 25.27 0.57 -5.28
CA GLU A 230 25.37 -0.88 -5.16
C GLU A 230 23.99 -1.56 -5.28
N VAL A 231 22.95 -0.96 -4.69
CA VAL A 231 21.57 -1.42 -4.86
C VAL A 231 21.19 -1.47 -6.35
N ALA A 232 21.48 -0.39 -7.08
CA ALA A 232 21.17 -0.31 -8.50
C ALA A 232 21.98 -1.34 -9.34
N ASP A 233 23.23 -1.57 -8.99
CA ASP A 233 24.09 -2.54 -9.70
C ASP A 233 23.58 -3.97 -9.44
N LYS A 234 23.18 -4.31 -8.22
CA LYS A 234 22.57 -5.62 -7.88
C LYS A 234 21.20 -5.80 -8.56
N ILE A 235 20.34 -4.79 -8.60
CA ILE A 235 19.07 -4.86 -9.35
C ILE A 235 19.32 -5.15 -10.83
N LYS A 236 20.35 -4.56 -11.43
CA LYS A 236 20.70 -4.84 -12.82
C LYS A 236 21.17 -6.29 -13.01
N GLU A 237 21.95 -6.82 -12.06
CA GLU A 237 22.41 -8.20 -12.09
C GLU A 237 21.24 -9.19 -11.98
N LEU A 238 20.21 -8.88 -11.16
CA LEU A 238 19.00 -9.72 -11.06
C LEU A 238 18.27 -9.90 -12.39
N LEU A 239 18.36 -8.92 -13.31
CA LEU A 239 17.72 -9.02 -14.63
C LEU A 239 18.35 -10.12 -15.51
N ASP A 240 19.60 -10.55 -15.23
CA ASP A 240 20.24 -11.66 -15.94
C ASP A 240 19.63 -13.03 -15.57
N TYR A 241 18.87 -13.05 -14.48
CA TYR A 241 18.17 -14.23 -13.93
C TYR A 241 16.64 -14.15 -14.08
N ALA A 242 16.14 -13.07 -14.67
CA ALA A 242 14.72 -12.84 -14.92
C ALA A 242 14.19 -13.71 -16.06
N GLU A 243 12.87 -13.86 -16.09
CA GLU A 243 12.15 -14.32 -17.27
C GLU A 243 12.41 -13.42 -18.50
N PRO A 244 12.22 -13.92 -19.73
CA PRO A 244 12.36 -13.08 -20.92
C PRO A 244 11.40 -11.89 -20.91
N ASN A 245 11.92 -10.67 -21.02
CA ASN A 245 11.15 -9.42 -21.07
C ASN A 245 10.29 -9.13 -19.84
N PRO A 246 10.89 -8.95 -18.65
CA PRO A 246 10.17 -8.73 -17.38
C PRO A 246 9.26 -7.49 -17.38
N TYR A 247 9.48 -6.54 -18.28
CA TYR A 247 8.67 -5.32 -18.43
C TYR A 247 7.33 -5.53 -19.15
N ALA A 248 7.09 -6.73 -19.70
CA ALA A 248 5.83 -7.06 -20.37
C ALA A 248 4.77 -7.62 -19.42
N TYR A 249 5.16 -8.08 -18.25
CA TYR A 249 4.30 -8.80 -17.31
C TYR A 249 3.88 -7.90 -16.15
N SER A 250 2.60 -7.96 -15.81
CA SER A 250 2.01 -7.29 -14.64
C SER A 250 2.30 -8.07 -13.35
N TYR A 251 1.98 -7.48 -12.21
CA TYR A 251 1.99 -8.16 -10.92
C TYR A 251 1.16 -9.46 -10.94
N ASN A 252 -0.06 -9.40 -11.50
CA ASN A 252 -0.94 -10.55 -11.59
C ASN A 252 -0.38 -11.64 -12.53
N ASP A 253 0.27 -11.24 -13.63
CA ASP A 253 0.95 -12.19 -14.52
C ASP A 253 2.09 -12.90 -13.79
N ALA A 254 2.91 -12.17 -13.05
CA ALA A 254 4.02 -12.71 -12.27
C ALA A 254 3.54 -13.66 -11.15
N CYS A 255 2.51 -13.28 -10.39
CA CYS A 255 1.90 -14.17 -9.41
C CYS A 255 1.37 -15.46 -10.05
N THR A 256 0.77 -15.35 -11.23
CA THR A 256 0.24 -16.51 -11.98
C THR A 256 1.36 -17.42 -12.48
N ALA A 257 2.42 -16.84 -13.04
CA ALA A 257 3.58 -17.58 -13.53
C ALA A 257 4.31 -18.32 -12.40
N PHE A 258 4.55 -17.64 -11.27
CA PHE A 258 5.16 -18.26 -10.10
C PHE A 258 4.27 -19.38 -9.54
N ALA A 259 2.96 -19.18 -9.43
CA ALA A 259 1.99 -20.20 -8.99
C ALA A 259 1.99 -21.45 -9.87
N ARG A 260 2.34 -21.32 -11.15
CA ARG A 260 2.47 -22.41 -12.12
C ARG A 260 3.85 -23.07 -12.13
N GLY A 261 4.79 -22.59 -11.32
CA GLY A 261 6.17 -23.09 -11.29
C GLY A 261 7.01 -22.65 -12.47
N GLU A 262 6.68 -21.55 -13.16
CA GLU A 262 7.47 -21.01 -14.28
C GLU A 262 8.77 -20.37 -13.80
N SER A 263 8.88 -20.06 -12.48
CA SER A 263 10.12 -19.68 -11.81
C SER A 263 10.25 -20.39 -10.46
N ALA A 264 11.47 -20.51 -9.96
CA ALA A 264 11.74 -21.07 -8.65
C ALA A 264 11.53 -20.05 -7.52
N MET A 265 11.81 -18.78 -7.79
CA MET A 265 11.77 -17.68 -6.83
C MET A 265 11.03 -16.46 -7.41
N TYR A 266 10.49 -15.63 -6.50
CA TYR A 266 9.84 -14.35 -6.83
C TYR A 266 10.26 -13.28 -5.82
N PRO A 267 11.10 -12.30 -6.19
CA PRO A 267 11.49 -11.17 -5.34
C PRO A 267 10.33 -10.20 -5.16
N ILE A 268 9.53 -10.42 -4.13
CA ILE A 268 8.30 -9.67 -3.85
C ILE A 268 8.00 -9.70 -2.34
N GLY A 269 6.98 -8.97 -1.89
CA GLY A 269 6.55 -9.00 -0.50
C GLY A 269 5.52 -10.08 -0.18
N SER A 270 5.37 -10.35 1.11
CA SER A 270 4.44 -11.34 1.68
C SER A 270 2.98 -11.13 1.26
N TYR A 271 2.60 -9.92 0.87
CA TYR A 271 1.28 -9.58 0.35
C TYR A 271 0.92 -10.32 -0.94
N ALA A 272 1.91 -10.84 -1.69
CA ALA A 272 1.67 -11.61 -2.91
C ALA A 272 1.16 -13.03 -2.65
N VAL A 273 1.38 -13.59 -1.48
CA VAL A 273 1.00 -14.96 -1.14
C VAL A 273 -0.48 -15.25 -1.36
N PRO A 274 -1.44 -14.44 -0.88
CA PRO A 274 -2.86 -14.70 -1.15
C PRO A 274 -3.20 -14.69 -2.65
N GLN A 275 -2.58 -13.81 -3.44
CA GLN A 275 -2.79 -13.75 -4.88
C GLN A 275 -2.24 -15.00 -5.58
N ILE A 276 -1.06 -15.47 -5.20
CA ILE A 276 -0.45 -16.70 -5.72
C ILE A 276 -1.33 -17.91 -5.37
N LEU A 277 -1.78 -18.03 -4.11
CA LEU A 277 -2.64 -19.12 -3.65
C LEU A 277 -4.05 -19.08 -4.25
N SER A 278 -4.51 -17.92 -4.75
CA SER A 278 -5.77 -17.86 -5.50
C SER A 278 -5.70 -18.59 -6.85
N VAL A 279 -4.49 -18.72 -7.43
CA VAL A 279 -4.21 -19.45 -8.67
C VAL A 279 -3.89 -20.91 -8.40
N ASN A 280 -3.05 -21.19 -7.40
CA ASN A 280 -2.65 -22.51 -6.99
C ASN A 280 -2.76 -22.68 -5.45
N PRO A 281 -3.91 -23.10 -4.95
CA PRO A 281 -4.15 -23.22 -3.50
C PRO A 281 -3.24 -24.21 -2.78
N ASP A 282 -2.69 -25.18 -3.49
CA ASP A 282 -1.83 -26.25 -2.95
C ASP A 282 -0.34 -25.93 -3.04
N MET A 283 0.04 -24.76 -3.54
CA MET A 283 1.44 -24.38 -3.68
C MET A 283 2.10 -24.21 -2.32
N ASN A 284 3.22 -24.91 -2.13
CA ASN A 284 4.04 -24.83 -0.92
C ASN A 284 5.01 -23.66 -1.05
N ILE A 285 4.68 -22.52 -0.44
CA ILE A 285 5.44 -21.26 -0.52
C ILE A 285 6.13 -21.02 0.81
N ASP A 286 7.38 -20.63 0.77
CA ASP A 286 8.10 -20.08 1.92
C ASP A 286 8.89 -18.86 1.47
N SER A 287 9.57 -18.18 2.39
CA SER A 287 10.31 -16.94 2.10
C SER A 287 11.60 -16.85 2.89
N PHE A 288 12.54 -16.07 2.35
CA PHE A 288 13.75 -15.71 3.04
C PHE A 288 14.12 -14.24 2.80
N PRO A 289 14.82 -13.59 3.76
CA PRO A 289 15.35 -12.25 3.57
C PRO A 289 16.24 -12.18 2.33
N PHE A 290 16.24 -11.06 1.63
CA PHE A 290 17.15 -10.88 0.51
C PHE A 290 18.61 -10.96 1.01
N PRO A 291 19.46 -11.89 0.53
CA PRO A 291 20.85 -12.02 0.98
C PRO A 291 21.70 -10.94 0.28
N ALA A 292 21.53 -9.68 0.72
CA ALA A 292 22.13 -8.51 0.08
C ALA A 292 23.65 -8.43 0.26
N ASN A 293 24.18 -9.06 1.32
CA ASN A 293 25.58 -8.94 1.77
C ASN A 293 26.35 -10.26 1.62
N GLU A 294 27.68 -10.18 1.70
CA GLU A 294 28.57 -11.35 1.77
C GLU A 294 28.74 -11.88 3.21
N ASN A 295 28.15 -11.23 4.19
CA ASN A 295 28.07 -11.69 5.56
C ASN A 295 26.59 -11.81 5.96
N GLU A 296 26.14 -13.02 6.28
CA GLU A 296 24.78 -13.32 6.70
C GLU A 296 24.27 -12.39 7.82
N ALA A 297 25.14 -12.06 8.77
CA ALA A 297 24.80 -11.23 9.93
C ALA A 297 24.41 -9.79 9.57
N ASP A 298 24.75 -9.32 8.37
CA ASP A 298 24.44 -7.98 7.87
C ASP A 298 23.15 -7.95 7.03
N ASN A 299 22.55 -9.11 6.78
CA ASN A 299 21.26 -9.18 6.07
C ASN A 299 20.12 -8.82 7.00
N VAL A 300 19.24 -7.96 6.53
CA VAL A 300 18.07 -7.49 7.27
C VAL A 300 16.79 -7.75 6.49
N LEU A 301 15.72 -8.06 7.24
CA LEU A 301 14.41 -8.20 6.66
C LEU A 301 13.80 -6.81 6.46
N ASN A 302 13.45 -6.49 5.21
CA ASN A 302 12.65 -5.31 4.92
C ASN A 302 11.21 -5.52 5.37
N SER A 303 10.70 -4.65 6.24
CA SER A 303 9.32 -4.65 6.71
C SER A 303 8.79 -3.22 6.78
N GLY A 304 7.49 -3.07 6.58
CA GLY A 304 6.82 -1.78 6.65
C GLY A 304 5.32 -1.92 6.89
N ILE A 305 4.63 -0.79 6.95
CA ILE A 305 3.17 -0.76 7.08
C ILE A 305 2.58 -1.11 5.71
N ASP A 306 1.89 -2.25 5.67
CA ASP A 306 1.18 -2.67 4.47
C ASP A 306 -0.20 -2.01 4.37
N LEU A 307 -0.91 -1.98 5.48
CA LEU A 307 -2.25 -1.41 5.57
C LEU A 307 -2.44 -0.64 6.88
N GLN A 308 -3.05 0.51 6.75
CA GLN A 308 -3.48 1.36 7.85
C GLN A 308 -4.79 2.06 7.50
N PHE A 309 -5.52 2.47 8.53
CA PHE A 309 -6.72 3.28 8.38
C PHE A 309 -6.44 4.73 8.78
N SER A 310 -6.91 5.66 7.97
CA SER A 310 -6.98 7.08 8.32
C SER A 310 -8.41 7.56 8.24
N VAL A 311 -8.81 8.40 9.18
CA VAL A 311 -10.12 9.05 9.19
C VAL A 311 -9.99 10.38 8.46
N MET A 312 -10.90 10.68 7.55
CA MET A 312 -10.92 11.95 6.82
C MET A 312 -11.53 13.06 7.72
N LYS A 313 -11.06 14.31 7.51
CA LYS A 313 -11.64 15.49 8.20
C LYS A 313 -12.98 15.90 7.63
#